data_244cd709588ffc67abe69a78c47238a3
#
_entry.id   244cd709588ffc67abe69a78c47238a3
#
_cell.length_a   1.000
_cell.length_b   1.000
_cell.length_c   1.000
_cell.angle_alpha   90.00
_cell.angle_beta   90.00
_cell.angle_gamma   90.00
#
_symmetry.space_group_name_H-M   'P 1'
#
loop_
_entity.id
_entity.type
_entity.pdbx_description
1 polymer ?
#
loop_
_entity_poly.entity_id
_entity_poly.type
_entity_poly.pdbx_seq_one_letter_code
_entity_poly.pdbx_strand_id
1 'polypeptide(L)'
;MCIRDRFKGEKDVYYLKYKELPVYVIAAVISVEDKNFYKHSGVDYKGISRAAVSYVVHKGRITQGGSTLTQQLAKTVFLNRQKTWKRKVKEIFMAVELERKYSKEQILEFYLNNVYYANGYYGIQAASQGYFRKDAKNLTMSEAAFLSAIPNNPTIYDPRTNKENTIKRRNKILKDMYEQKLIRKDQYE
;
A
#
# COMPACT_ATOMS: atom_id res chain seq x y z
N MET A 1 21.85 9.08 10.51
CA MET A 1 20.63 8.58 11.18
C MET A 1 20.00 7.55 10.26
N CYS A 2 20.05 6.27 10.65
CA CYS A 2 19.61 5.15 9.80
C CYS A 2 18.07 5.10 9.79
N ILE A 3 17.45 4.80 8.64
CA ILE A 3 15.99 4.61 8.55
C ILE A 3 15.50 3.55 9.56
N ARG A 4 16.29 2.50 9.79
CA ARG A 4 16.02 1.48 10.82
C ARG A 4 15.76 2.05 12.21
N ASP A 5 16.44 3.13 12.59
CA ASP A 5 16.36 3.68 13.96
C ASP A 5 15.07 4.52 14.16
N ARG A 6 14.47 5.03 13.08
CA ARG A 6 13.17 5.73 13.15
C ARG A 6 11.95 4.79 13.21
N PHE A 7 12.12 3.53 12.85
CA PHE A 7 11.08 2.51 12.94
C PHE A 7 11.03 1.82 14.31
N LYS A 8 12.01 2.05 15.19
CA LYS A 8 11.97 1.69 16.61
C LYS A 8 11.25 2.75 17.42
N GLY A 9 9.95 2.95 17.20
CA GLY A 9 9.08 3.59 18.18
C GLY A 9 8.71 2.57 19.26
N GLU A 10 8.30 3.04 20.47
CA GLU A 10 7.98 2.29 21.68
C GLU A 10 6.87 1.20 21.57
N LYS A 11 6.54 0.75 20.40
CA LYS A 11 5.62 -0.37 20.17
C LYS A 11 6.44 -1.51 19.61
N ASP A 12 6.35 -2.69 20.22
CA ASP A 12 6.81 -3.97 19.67
C ASP A 12 6.13 -4.24 18.33
N VAL A 13 6.56 -3.53 17.29
CA VAL A 13 6.15 -3.78 15.93
C VAL A 13 6.97 -4.99 15.50
N TYR A 14 6.35 -6.15 15.45
CA TYR A 14 6.93 -7.32 14.81
C TYR A 14 7.24 -6.97 13.36
N TYR A 15 8.49 -6.61 13.12
CA TYR A 15 8.98 -6.20 11.82
C TYR A 15 9.25 -7.44 10.97
N LEU A 16 8.53 -7.57 9.87
CA LEU A 16 8.72 -8.66 8.91
C LEU A 16 9.70 -8.26 7.83
N LYS A 17 10.72 -9.08 7.60
CA LYS A 17 11.60 -8.93 6.44
C LYS A 17 10.84 -9.28 5.16
N TYR A 18 11.30 -8.76 4.02
CA TYR A 18 10.66 -9.02 2.73
C TYR A 18 10.43 -10.52 2.45
N LYS A 19 11.40 -11.37 2.78
CA LYS A 19 11.33 -12.82 2.60
C LYS A 19 10.25 -13.51 3.45
N GLU A 20 9.78 -12.86 4.49
CA GLU A 20 8.74 -13.35 5.40
C GLU A 20 7.34 -12.86 4.99
N LEU A 21 7.28 -11.90 4.05
CA LEU A 21 6.03 -11.36 3.55
C LEU A 21 5.38 -12.36 2.58
N PRO A 22 4.09 -12.68 2.78
CA PRO A 22 3.38 -13.56 1.84
C PRO A 22 3.32 -12.95 0.44
N VAL A 23 3.54 -13.77 -0.58
CA VAL A 23 3.48 -13.35 -1.99
C VAL A 23 2.14 -12.71 -2.34
N TYR A 24 1.05 -13.17 -1.75
CA TYR A 24 -0.30 -12.60 -1.96
C TYR A 24 -0.47 -11.20 -1.37
N VAL A 25 0.20 -10.88 -0.26
CA VAL A 25 0.21 -9.52 0.30
C VAL A 25 0.91 -8.57 -0.66
N ILE A 26 2.08 -8.97 -1.17
CA ILE A 26 2.84 -8.18 -2.14
C ILE A 26 2.02 -7.97 -3.42
N ALA A 27 1.46 -9.04 -3.97
CA ALA A 27 0.63 -8.99 -5.17
C ALA A 27 -0.60 -8.08 -4.98
N ALA A 28 -1.32 -8.21 -3.86
CA ALA A 28 -2.50 -7.40 -3.57
C ALA A 28 -2.16 -5.91 -3.46
N VAL A 29 -1.12 -5.56 -2.72
CA VAL A 29 -0.71 -4.16 -2.55
C VAL A 29 -0.26 -3.54 -3.87
N ILE A 30 0.58 -4.24 -4.64
CA ILE A 30 1.05 -3.75 -5.94
C ILE A 30 -0.13 -3.57 -6.91
N SER A 31 -1.04 -4.54 -6.96
CA SER A 31 -2.17 -4.50 -7.89
C SER A 31 -3.07 -3.29 -7.71
N VAL A 32 -3.27 -2.84 -6.47
CA VAL A 32 -4.22 -1.79 -6.14
C VAL A 32 -3.58 -0.42 -5.95
N GLU A 33 -2.37 -0.35 -5.41
CA GLU A 33 -1.71 0.91 -5.06
C GLU A 33 -0.73 1.37 -6.15
N ASP A 34 -0.02 0.43 -6.80
CA ASP A 34 1.06 0.78 -7.72
C ASP A 34 1.39 -0.35 -8.71
N LYS A 35 0.52 -0.60 -9.65
CA LYS A 35 0.69 -1.68 -10.65
C LYS A 35 1.94 -1.59 -11.53
N ASN A 36 2.59 -0.44 -11.56
CA ASN A 36 3.85 -0.22 -12.27
C ASN A 36 5.05 -0.18 -11.33
N PHE A 37 4.90 -0.60 -10.07
CA PHE A 37 5.91 -0.47 -9.03
C PHE A 37 7.33 -0.87 -9.46
N TYR A 38 7.48 -2.00 -10.14
CA TYR A 38 8.78 -2.47 -10.63
C TYR A 38 9.30 -1.76 -11.89
N LYS A 39 8.52 -0.83 -12.48
CA LYS A 39 8.84 -0.19 -13.77
C LYS A 39 9.23 1.28 -13.66
N HIS A 40 9.09 1.89 -12.50
CA HIS A 40 9.45 3.29 -12.25
C HIS A 40 10.49 3.43 -11.15
N SER A 41 11.10 4.62 -11.04
CA SER A 41 12.09 4.97 -10.02
C SER A 41 11.54 6.05 -9.08
N GLY A 42 10.54 5.69 -8.28
CA GLY A 42 9.89 6.56 -7.27
C GLY A 42 8.65 7.30 -7.77
N VAL A 43 8.55 7.61 -9.06
CA VAL A 43 7.43 8.36 -9.65
C VAL A 43 6.94 7.65 -10.91
N ASP A 44 5.66 7.31 -10.98
CA ASP A 44 5.01 6.76 -12.18
C ASP A 44 4.42 7.90 -13.04
N TYR A 45 5.23 8.49 -13.91
CA TYR A 45 4.77 9.55 -14.83
C TYR A 45 3.63 9.10 -15.75
N LYS A 46 3.62 7.83 -16.17
CA LYS A 46 2.54 7.26 -16.99
C LYS A 46 1.26 7.11 -16.17
N GLY A 47 1.38 6.76 -14.91
CA GLY A 47 0.25 6.70 -13.96
C GLY A 47 -0.34 8.08 -13.71
N ILE A 48 0.49 9.10 -13.52
CA ILE A 48 0.06 10.50 -13.35
C ILE A 48 -0.69 10.98 -14.59
N SER A 49 -0.14 10.75 -15.79
CA SER A 49 -0.79 11.15 -17.04
C SER A 49 -2.16 10.47 -17.21
N ARG A 50 -2.26 9.16 -16.94
CA ARG A 50 -3.55 8.43 -16.97
C ARG A 50 -4.55 8.99 -15.95
N ALA A 51 -4.10 9.29 -14.73
CA ALA A 51 -4.94 9.86 -13.69
C ALA A 51 -5.46 11.25 -14.11
N ALA A 52 -4.63 12.08 -14.74
CA ALA A 52 -5.02 13.38 -15.27
C ALA A 52 -6.07 13.27 -16.38
N VAL A 53 -5.85 12.39 -17.37
CA VAL A 53 -6.85 12.11 -18.43
C VAL A 53 -8.15 11.59 -17.83
N SER A 54 -8.09 10.65 -16.90
CA SER A 54 -9.27 10.11 -16.24
C SER A 54 -10.04 11.18 -15.46
N TYR A 55 -9.35 12.11 -14.82
CA TYR A 55 -9.97 13.24 -14.11
C TYR A 55 -10.77 14.14 -15.07
N VAL A 56 -10.22 14.45 -16.23
CA VAL A 56 -10.91 15.25 -17.27
C VAL A 56 -12.13 14.50 -17.82
N VAL A 57 -11.94 13.23 -18.21
CA VAL A 57 -13.01 12.39 -18.80
C VAL A 57 -14.16 12.18 -17.81
N HIS A 58 -13.88 11.99 -16.53
CA HIS A 58 -14.89 11.76 -15.50
C HIS A 58 -15.36 13.04 -14.80
N LYS A 59 -15.26 14.19 -15.48
CA LYS A 59 -15.76 15.51 -15.01
C LYS A 59 -15.28 15.86 -13.59
N GLY A 60 -13.99 15.70 -13.32
CA GLY A 60 -13.40 16.07 -12.05
C GLY A 60 -13.46 14.99 -10.95
N ARG A 61 -13.95 13.79 -11.24
CA ARG A 61 -13.90 12.69 -10.26
C ARG A 61 -12.56 11.95 -10.32
N ILE A 62 -11.89 11.87 -9.17
CA ILE A 62 -10.65 11.08 -9.05
C ILE A 62 -11.04 9.59 -9.00
N THR A 63 -10.83 8.88 -10.10
CA THR A 63 -11.13 7.45 -10.20
C THR A 63 -9.90 6.57 -9.95
N GLN A 64 -8.70 7.13 -10.08
CA GLN A 64 -7.43 6.42 -9.87
C GLN A 64 -6.44 7.30 -9.11
N GLY A 65 -5.71 6.70 -8.16
CA GLY A 65 -4.59 7.35 -7.49
C GLY A 65 -3.37 7.44 -8.43
N GLY A 66 -2.67 8.58 -8.40
CA GLY A 66 -1.45 8.80 -9.17
C GLY A 66 -0.17 8.77 -8.31
N SER A 67 -0.26 8.45 -7.02
CA SER A 67 0.90 8.38 -6.13
C SER A 67 1.41 6.94 -6.03
N THR A 68 2.72 6.76 -6.14
CA THR A 68 3.38 5.46 -6.01
C THR A 68 3.46 4.98 -4.57
N LEU A 69 3.73 3.69 -4.35
CA LEU A 69 4.01 3.12 -3.03
C LEU A 69 5.18 3.84 -2.34
N THR A 70 6.22 4.18 -3.10
CA THR A 70 7.39 4.90 -2.58
C THR A 70 7.05 6.31 -2.13
N GLN A 71 6.17 7.01 -2.86
CA GLN A 71 5.66 8.32 -2.44
C GLN A 71 4.79 8.22 -1.19
N GLN A 72 3.98 7.17 -1.07
CA GLN A 72 3.17 6.93 0.13
C GLN A 72 4.06 6.61 1.34
N LEU A 73 5.12 5.83 1.16
CA LEU A 73 6.12 5.55 2.20
C LEU A 73 6.81 6.85 2.63
N ALA A 74 7.30 7.65 1.68
CA ALA A 74 7.94 8.94 1.96
C ALA A 74 7.01 9.86 2.77
N LYS A 75 5.75 9.95 2.39
CA LYS A 75 4.74 10.71 3.12
C LYS A 75 4.54 10.20 4.55
N THR A 76 4.43 8.91 4.74
CA THR A 76 4.11 8.30 6.04
C THR A 76 5.26 8.43 7.03
N VAL A 77 6.50 8.29 6.55
CA VAL A 77 7.67 8.20 7.42
C VAL A 77 8.32 9.56 7.68
N PHE A 78 8.36 10.43 6.68
CA PHE A 78 9.19 11.63 6.74
C PHE A 78 8.45 12.94 6.73
N LEU A 79 7.15 12.95 6.38
CA LEU A 79 6.43 14.19 6.17
C LEU A 79 5.27 14.34 7.15
N ASN A 80 4.95 15.61 7.45
CA ASN A 80 3.79 15.93 8.24
C ASN A 80 2.47 15.77 7.43
N ARG A 81 1.33 15.77 8.14
CA ARG A 81 0.00 15.56 7.52
C ARG A 81 -0.54 16.76 6.73
N GLN A 82 0.17 17.88 6.68
CA GLN A 82 -0.31 19.07 5.97
C GLN A 82 -0.40 18.82 4.46
N LYS A 83 -1.54 19.17 3.86
CA LYS A 83 -1.79 19.03 2.42
C LYS A 83 -1.33 20.30 1.68
N THR A 84 -0.03 20.45 1.46
CA THR A 84 0.53 21.60 0.75
C THR A 84 1.31 21.16 -0.49
N TRP A 85 1.42 22.06 -1.48
CA TRP A 85 2.24 21.81 -2.67
C TRP A 85 3.73 21.61 -2.30
N LYS A 86 4.23 22.39 -1.35
CA LYS A 86 5.60 22.23 -0.83
C LYS A 86 5.85 20.81 -0.28
N ARG A 87 4.87 20.28 0.44
CA ARG A 87 4.96 18.90 0.93
C ARG A 87 4.95 17.89 -0.22
N LYS A 88 4.10 18.08 -1.26
CA LYS A 88 4.05 17.16 -2.41
C LYS A 88 5.36 17.14 -3.20
N VAL A 89 5.98 18.28 -3.37
CA VAL A 89 7.31 18.36 -4.01
C VAL A 89 8.35 17.60 -3.17
N LYS A 90 8.39 17.81 -1.85
CA LYS A 90 9.28 17.06 -0.94
C LYS A 90 9.03 15.55 -1.02
N GLU A 91 7.77 15.13 -1.06
CA GLU A 91 7.38 13.72 -1.22
C GLU A 91 7.97 13.09 -2.49
N ILE A 92 7.90 13.80 -3.61
CA ILE A 92 8.46 13.35 -4.89
C ILE A 92 9.99 13.21 -4.79
N PHE A 93 10.69 14.22 -4.30
CA PHE A 93 12.15 14.16 -4.11
C PHE A 93 12.56 13.01 -3.20
N MET A 94 11.87 12.85 -2.08
CA MET A 94 12.16 11.76 -1.13
C MET A 94 11.88 10.39 -1.73
N ALA A 95 10.84 10.25 -2.56
CA ALA A 95 10.56 9.00 -3.24
C ALA A 95 11.69 8.62 -4.22
N VAL A 96 12.20 9.56 -4.99
CA VAL A 96 13.35 9.33 -5.88
C VAL A 96 14.61 8.97 -5.09
N GLU A 97 14.90 9.66 -3.99
CA GLU A 97 16.05 9.36 -3.13
C GLU A 97 15.92 7.99 -2.45
N LEU A 98 14.73 7.58 -2.05
CA LEU A 98 14.49 6.24 -1.52
C LEU A 98 14.79 5.16 -2.57
N GLU A 99 14.32 5.32 -3.80
CA GLU A 99 14.58 4.38 -4.89
C GLU A 99 16.04 4.32 -5.36
N ARG A 100 16.81 5.39 -5.09
CA ARG A 100 18.27 5.38 -5.33
C ARG A 100 19.05 4.60 -4.26
N LYS A 101 18.52 4.54 -3.03
CA LYS A 101 19.21 3.98 -1.86
C LYS A 101 18.75 2.58 -1.49
N TYR A 102 17.53 2.19 -1.85
CA TYR A 102 16.90 0.95 -1.42
C TYR A 102 16.33 0.20 -2.60
N SER A 103 16.42 -1.13 -2.55
CA SER A 103 15.80 -1.99 -3.57
C SER A 103 14.27 -1.95 -3.46
N LYS A 104 13.59 -2.41 -4.50
CA LYS A 104 12.13 -2.53 -4.52
C LYS A 104 11.60 -3.39 -3.37
N GLU A 105 12.30 -4.48 -3.05
CA GLU A 105 11.97 -5.36 -1.94
C GLU A 105 12.08 -4.64 -0.60
N GLN A 106 13.14 -3.85 -0.40
CA GLN A 106 13.31 -3.06 0.81
C GLN A 106 12.25 -1.97 0.96
N ILE A 107 11.83 -1.33 -0.14
CA ILE A 107 10.76 -0.35 -0.14
C ILE A 107 9.42 -0.99 0.23
N LEU A 108 9.09 -2.17 -0.34
CA LEU A 108 7.90 -2.94 0.04
C LEU A 108 7.94 -3.36 1.52
N GLU A 109 9.10 -3.84 1.98
CA GLU A 109 9.32 -4.19 3.38
C GLU A 109 9.02 -3.00 4.29
N PHE A 110 9.59 -1.83 4.01
CA PHE A 110 9.34 -0.61 4.77
C PHE A 110 7.88 -0.18 4.71
N TYR A 111 7.26 -0.21 3.53
CA TYR A 111 5.86 0.17 3.35
C TYR A 111 4.94 -0.72 4.17
N LEU A 112 5.03 -2.03 3.99
CA LEU A 112 4.13 -3.00 4.64
C LEU A 112 4.27 -3.04 6.15
N ASN A 113 5.45 -2.70 6.69
CA ASN A 113 5.65 -2.62 8.14
C ASN A 113 5.21 -1.29 8.76
N ASN A 114 4.91 -0.25 7.95
CA ASN A 114 4.60 1.09 8.48
C ASN A 114 3.24 1.63 8.09
N VAL A 115 2.60 1.09 7.07
CA VAL A 115 1.31 1.59 6.61
C VAL A 115 0.22 1.39 7.67
N TYR A 116 -0.71 2.35 7.74
CA TYR A 116 -1.80 2.33 8.69
C TYR A 116 -3.00 1.53 8.18
N TYR A 117 -3.46 0.57 8.96
CA TYR A 117 -4.57 -0.35 8.65
C TYR A 117 -5.84 -0.08 9.47
N ALA A 118 -6.10 1.17 9.85
CA ALA A 118 -7.19 1.54 10.77
C ALA A 118 -7.06 0.96 12.19
N ASN A 119 -7.94 1.36 13.09
CA ASN A 119 -8.07 0.83 14.46
C ASN A 119 -6.76 0.76 15.28
N GLY A 120 -5.80 1.65 15.00
CA GLY A 120 -4.51 1.70 15.69
C GLY A 120 -3.47 0.70 15.18
N TYR A 121 -3.78 -0.09 14.15
CA TYR A 121 -2.84 -1.06 13.59
C TYR A 121 -1.90 -0.42 12.58
N TYR A 122 -0.62 -0.43 12.86
CA TYR A 122 0.45 -0.02 11.97
C TYR A 122 1.27 -1.25 11.58
N GLY A 123 1.46 -1.45 10.28
CA GLY A 123 2.13 -2.62 9.71
C GLY A 123 1.22 -3.84 9.56
N ILE A 124 1.60 -4.68 8.58
CA ILE A 124 0.82 -5.85 8.15
C ILE A 124 0.70 -6.92 9.26
N GLN A 125 1.74 -7.10 10.08
CA GLN A 125 1.71 -8.08 11.17
C GLN A 125 0.70 -7.68 12.24
N ALA A 126 0.73 -6.41 12.67
CA ALA A 126 -0.24 -5.90 13.65
C ALA A 126 -1.67 -5.98 13.13
N ALA A 127 -1.88 -5.65 11.84
CA ALA A 127 -3.19 -5.76 11.20
C ALA A 127 -3.67 -7.21 11.10
N SER A 128 -2.78 -8.14 10.73
CA SER A 128 -3.09 -9.57 10.66
C SER A 128 -3.52 -10.13 12.02
N GLN A 129 -2.77 -9.84 13.07
CA GLN A 129 -3.11 -10.23 14.43
C GLN A 129 -4.42 -9.59 14.90
N GLY A 130 -4.59 -8.29 14.65
CA GLY A 130 -5.76 -7.54 15.12
C GLY A 130 -7.08 -7.94 14.46
N TYR A 131 -7.06 -8.26 13.16
CA TYR A 131 -8.27 -8.62 12.42
C TYR A 131 -8.51 -10.12 12.29
N PHE A 132 -7.45 -10.94 12.21
CA PHE A 132 -7.56 -12.36 11.92
C PHE A 132 -6.96 -13.28 13.00
N ARG A 133 -6.31 -12.71 14.02
CA ARG A 133 -5.65 -13.45 15.12
C ARG A 133 -4.61 -14.48 14.63
N LYS A 134 -3.89 -14.15 13.57
CA LYS A 134 -2.83 -14.98 13.00
C LYS A 134 -1.64 -14.15 12.51
N ASP A 135 -0.51 -14.81 12.34
CA ASP A 135 0.68 -14.18 11.76
C ASP A 135 0.45 -13.83 10.29
N ALA A 136 1.03 -12.70 9.86
CA ALA A 136 0.88 -12.24 8.49
C ALA A 136 1.40 -13.24 7.45
N LYS A 137 2.43 -14.04 7.79
CA LYS A 137 2.93 -15.11 6.94
C LYS A 137 1.89 -16.20 6.60
N ASN A 138 0.84 -16.32 7.42
CA ASN A 138 -0.23 -17.30 7.28
C ASN A 138 -1.51 -16.71 6.67
N LEU A 139 -1.47 -15.47 6.16
CA LEU A 139 -2.60 -14.85 5.50
C LEU A 139 -2.95 -15.61 4.22
N THR A 140 -4.22 -15.92 4.05
CA THR A 140 -4.76 -16.39 2.78
C THR A 140 -4.78 -15.24 1.77
N MET A 141 -4.92 -15.55 0.49
CA MET A 141 -5.02 -14.54 -0.56
C MET A 141 -6.20 -13.58 -0.33
N SER A 142 -7.35 -14.11 0.09
CA SER A 142 -8.53 -13.29 0.39
C SER A 142 -8.29 -12.32 1.56
N GLU A 143 -7.60 -12.77 2.61
CA GLU A 143 -7.25 -11.92 3.76
C GLU A 143 -6.18 -10.89 3.39
N ALA A 144 -5.20 -11.24 2.57
CA ALA A 144 -4.21 -10.32 2.04
C ALA A 144 -4.87 -9.20 1.23
N ALA A 145 -5.80 -9.54 0.33
CA ALA A 145 -6.58 -8.58 -0.43
C ALA A 145 -7.50 -7.72 0.47
N PHE A 146 -8.08 -8.33 1.52
CA PHE A 146 -8.90 -7.61 2.50
C PHE A 146 -8.09 -6.55 3.25
N LEU A 147 -6.93 -6.89 3.78
CA LEU A 147 -6.05 -5.93 4.45
C LEU A 147 -5.58 -4.84 3.48
N SER A 148 -5.22 -5.20 2.25
CA SER A 148 -4.78 -4.25 1.24
C SER A 148 -5.86 -3.24 0.80
N ALA A 149 -7.13 -3.49 1.15
CA ALA A 149 -8.21 -2.54 0.91
C ALA A 149 -8.14 -1.30 1.84
N ILE A 150 -7.63 -1.46 3.06
CA ILE A 150 -7.76 -0.49 4.16
C ILE A 150 -6.89 0.76 3.97
N PRO A 151 -5.60 0.68 3.61
CA PRO A 151 -4.69 1.82 3.60
C PRO A 151 -5.10 2.97 2.66
N ASN A 152 -5.83 2.67 1.61
CA ASN A 152 -6.30 3.67 0.65
C ASN A 152 -7.18 4.76 1.30
N ASN A 153 -8.13 4.33 2.13
CA ASN A 153 -8.95 5.21 2.96
C ASN A 153 -9.39 4.48 4.22
N PRO A 154 -8.61 4.56 5.31
CA PRO A 154 -8.87 3.82 6.54
C PRO A 154 -10.21 4.12 7.22
N THR A 155 -10.85 5.25 6.90
CA THR A 155 -12.19 5.59 7.40
C THR A 155 -13.29 4.88 6.60
N ILE A 156 -13.19 4.89 5.26
CA ILE A 156 -14.20 4.29 4.37
C ILE A 156 -14.10 2.75 4.38
N TYR A 157 -12.88 2.23 4.50
CA TYR A 157 -12.60 0.80 4.45
C TYR A 157 -12.22 0.22 5.82
N ASP A 158 -12.73 0.82 6.91
CA ASP A 158 -12.60 0.28 8.25
C ASP A 158 -13.46 -0.99 8.39
N PRO A 159 -12.85 -2.17 8.65
CA PRO A 159 -13.61 -3.41 8.74
C PRO A 159 -14.59 -3.48 9.92
N ARG A 160 -14.37 -2.67 10.95
CA ARG A 160 -15.24 -2.66 12.14
C ARG A 160 -16.49 -1.83 11.94
N THR A 161 -16.40 -0.74 11.18
CA THR A 161 -17.53 0.19 10.97
C THR A 161 -18.13 0.08 9.57
N ASN A 162 -17.35 -0.32 8.55
CA ASN A 162 -17.73 -0.35 7.14
C ASN A 162 -17.32 -1.65 6.43
N LYS A 163 -17.61 -2.79 7.06
CA LYS A 163 -17.21 -4.13 6.57
C LYS A 163 -17.60 -4.40 5.11
N GLU A 164 -18.81 -3.99 4.70
CA GLU A 164 -19.27 -4.19 3.32
C GLU A 164 -18.41 -3.46 2.30
N ASN A 165 -18.02 -2.22 2.57
CA ASN A 165 -17.15 -1.45 1.70
C ASN A 165 -15.76 -2.10 1.59
N THR A 166 -15.26 -2.62 2.70
CA THR A 166 -13.98 -3.35 2.72
C THR A 166 -14.07 -4.63 1.88
N ILE A 167 -15.17 -5.38 2.00
CA ILE A 167 -15.41 -6.59 1.20
C ILE A 167 -15.55 -6.25 -0.29
N LYS A 168 -16.32 -5.24 -0.65
CA LYS A 168 -16.44 -4.79 -2.06
C LYS A 168 -15.07 -4.43 -2.65
N ARG A 169 -14.25 -3.71 -1.87
CA ARG A 169 -12.91 -3.34 -2.32
C ARG A 169 -11.98 -4.55 -2.38
N ARG A 170 -12.03 -5.48 -1.42
CA ARG A 170 -11.32 -6.77 -1.49
C ARG A 170 -11.59 -7.50 -2.79
N ASN A 171 -12.88 -7.64 -3.13
CA ASN A 171 -13.28 -8.34 -4.35
C ASN A 171 -12.74 -7.65 -5.60
N LYS A 172 -12.74 -6.31 -5.62
CA LYS A 172 -12.10 -5.54 -6.69
C LYS A 172 -10.59 -5.81 -6.75
N ILE A 173 -9.89 -5.86 -5.62
CA ILE A 173 -8.46 -6.15 -5.58
C ILE A 173 -8.16 -7.54 -6.13
N LEU A 174 -8.93 -8.57 -5.74
CA LEU A 174 -8.79 -9.93 -6.28
C LEU A 174 -8.99 -9.95 -7.81
N LYS A 175 -9.98 -9.22 -8.30
CA LYS A 175 -10.19 -9.04 -9.74
C LYS A 175 -9.00 -8.34 -10.41
N ASP A 176 -8.51 -7.25 -9.83
CA ASP A 176 -7.35 -6.50 -10.34
C ASP A 176 -6.09 -7.41 -10.37
N MET A 177 -5.89 -8.26 -9.34
CA MET A 177 -4.79 -9.24 -9.30
C MET A 177 -4.90 -10.27 -10.44
N TYR A 178 -6.10 -10.76 -10.72
CA TYR A 178 -6.35 -11.69 -11.82
C TYR A 178 -6.13 -11.03 -13.19
N GLU A 179 -6.72 -9.86 -13.41
CA GLU A 179 -6.57 -9.09 -14.67
C GLU A 179 -5.10 -8.72 -14.96
N GLN A 180 -4.31 -8.49 -13.90
CA GLN A 180 -2.87 -8.22 -14.01
C GLN A 180 -2.01 -9.51 -14.07
N LYS A 181 -2.64 -10.69 -14.10
CA LYS A 181 -1.96 -12.00 -14.14
C LYS A 181 -1.03 -12.27 -12.95
N LEU A 182 -1.34 -11.67 -11.80
CA LEU A 182 -0.62 -11.89 -10.54
C LEU A 182 -1.11 -13.15 -9.81
N ILE A 183 -2.31 -13.61 -10.15
CA ILE A 183 -2.92 -14.87 -9.69
C ILE A 183 -3.55 -15.60 -10.88
N ARG A 184 -3.68 -16.93 -10.73
CA ARG A 184 -4.31 -17.78 -11.74
C ARG A 184 -5.84 -17.75 -11.60
N LYS A 185 -6.54 -18.26 -12.64
CA LYS A 185 -8.01 -18.32 -12.66
C LYS A 185 -8.57 -19.19 -11.52
N ASP A 186 -7.97 -20.36 -11.32
CA ASP A 186 -8.34 -21.30 -10.25
C ASP A 186 -8.14 -20.74 -8.84
N GLN A 187 -7.33 -19.72 -8.69
CA GLN A 187 -7.12 -19.00 -7.43
C GLN A 187 -8.10 -17.84 -7.24
N TYR A 188 -8.66 -17.33 -8.34
CA TYR A 188 -9.61 -16.23 -8.31
C TYR A 188 -11.07 -16.72 -8.09
N GLU A 189 -11.46 -17.84 -8.70
CA GLU A 189 -12.77 -18.51 -8.52
C GLU A 189 -12.89 -19.15 -7.15
#